data_7431719de55be930c3eca3e1a8e3f65d
#
_entry.id   7431719de55be930c3eca3e1a8e3f65d
#
_cell.length_a   1.000
_cell.length_b   1.000
_cell.length_c   1.000
_cell.angle_alpha   90.00
_cell.angle_beta   90.00
_cell.angle_gamma   90.00
#
_symmetry.space_group_name_H-M   'P 1'
#
loop_
_entity.id
_entity.type
_entity.pdbx_description
1 polymer ?
#
loop_
_entity_poly.entity_id
_entity_poly.type
_entity_poly.pdbx_seq_one_letter_code
_entity_poly.pdbx_strand_id
1 'polypeptide(L)'
;MTGSAVRVDGTQGITPIWPVATAVNAEGALTFHGRTAESLLDEFGSPLYLIDTDEVSARARYFVRAAADAFTNSTTHVSFAGKAFLSKEVVRLVTDAGMLVDTCSMGEMRIALAAGVPGRRLVLHGNNKSDAEIELAIEQGFAKIVVDEPGEPARIAAIARRLGKRARVMLRVTAGIHAGGHEYISTAHEDQKFGVPLLPAGADAGRAQRTGRTHG
;
A
#
# COMPACT_ATOMS: atom_id res chain seq x y z
N MET A 1 -9.74 -22.11 4.75
CA MET A 1 -9.55 -22.43 3.32
C MET A 1 -8.07 -22.68 3.12
N THR A 2 -7.68 -23.94 3.02
CA THR A 2 -6.32 -24.38 2.78
C THR A 2 -5.96 -24.04 1.34
N GLY A 3 -5.12 -23.03 1.15
CA GLY A 3 -4.56 -22.71 -0.15
C GLY A 3 -3.81 -23.92 -0.69
N SER A 4 -4.33 -24.49 -1.77
CA SER A 4 -3.65 -25.56 -2.49
C SER A 4 -2.33 -25.00 -3.00
N ALA A 5 -1.21 -25.45 -2.42
CA ALA A 5 0.10 -25.22 -2.99
C ALA A 5 0.12 -25.88 -4.38
N VAL A 6 0.28 -25.08 -5.41
CA VAL A 6 0.54 -25.59 -6.76
C VAL A 6 1.88 -26.31 -6.69
N ARG A 7 1.84 -27.66 -6.71
CA ARG A 7 3.05 -28.47 -6.82
C ARG A 7 3.53 -28.33 -8.26
N VAL A 8 4.67 -27.75 -8.44
CA VAL A 8 5.41 -27.86 -9.70
C VAL A 8 6.04 -29.26 -9.67
N ASP A 9 5.63 -30.14 -10.59
CA ASP A 9 6.20 -31.48 -10.71
C ASP A 9 7.73 -31.39 -10.87
N GLY A 10 8.45 -32.07 -9.99
CA GLY A 10 9.92 -32.10 -9.95
C GLY A 10 10.56 -31.30 -8.80
N THR A 11 9.80 -30.53 -8.03
CA THR A 11 10.35 -29.70 -6.94
C THR A 11 10.19 -30.35 -5.57
N GLN A 12 10.88 -31.42 -5.29
CA GLN A 12 11.06 -31.86 -3.90
C GLN A 12 11.90 -30.79 -3.18
N GLY A 13 11.27 -30.04 -2.29
CA GLY A 13 11.95 -29.09 -1.39
C GLY A 13 11.72 -27.60 -1.63
N ILE A 14 11.01 -27.16 -2.67
CA ILE A 14 10.65 -25.74 -2.82
C ILE A 14 9.42 -25.44 -1.96
N THR A 15 9.58 -24.48 -1.07
CA THR A 15 8.51 -24.05 -0.16
C THR A 15 7.52 -23.11 -0.87
N PRO A 16 6.28 -22.94 -0.37
CA PRO A 16 5.27 -22.06 -0.98
C PRO A 16 5.63 -20.55 -0.97
N ILE A 17 6.78 -20.19 -0.45
CA ILE A 17 7.29 -18.80 -0.47
C ILE A 17 7.97 -18.43 -1.81
N TRP A 18 8.32 -19.43 -2.63
CA TRP A 18 8.92 -19.18 -3.93
C TRP A 18 7.87 -18.77 -4.99
N PRO A 19 8.21 -17.91 -5.94
CA PRO A 19 7.36 -17.63 -7.09
C PRO A 19 6.94 -18.90 -7.83
N VAL A 20 5.74 -18.90 -8.41
CA VAL A 20 5.17 -20.06 -9.12
C VAL A 20 6.07 -20.55 -10.26
N ALA A 21 6.79 -19.64 -10.91
CA ALA A 21 7.72 -19.96 -12.01
C ALA A 21 9.07 -20.52 -11.54
N THR A 22 9.26 -20.75 -10.25
CA THR A 22 10.49 -21.31 -9.70
C THR A 22 10.43 -22.83 -9.74
N ALA A 23 11.48 -23.48 -10.22
CA ALA A 23 11.61 -24.94 -10.31
C ALA A 23 13.06 -25.38 -10.08
N VAL A 24 13.27 -26.69 -9.95
CA VAL A 24 14.58 -27.32 -10.02
C VAL A 24 14.61 -28.16 -11.30
N ASN A 25 15.60 -27.96 -12.16
CA ASN A 25 15.73 -28.72 -13.40
C ASN A 25 16.31 -30.14 -13.18
N ALA A 26 16.45 -30.92 -14.23
CA ALA A 26 16.94 -32.29 -14.17
C ALA A 26 18.40 -32.41 -13.64
N GLU A 27 19.18 -31.35 -13.80
CA GLU A 27 20.56 -31.23 -13.34
C GLU A 27 20.66 -30.76 -11.88
N GLY A 28 19.54 -30.50 -11.20
CA GLY A 28 19.48 -30.02 -9.82
C GLY A 28 19.67 -28.50 -9.66
N ALA A 29 19.71 -27.75 -10.77
CA ALA A 29 19.86 -26.30 -10.73
C ALA A 29 18.50 -25.60 -10.51
N LEU A 30 18.50 -24.56 -9.64
CA LEU A 30 17.35 -23.70 -9.46
C LEU A 30 17.07 -22.89 -10.74
N THR A 31 15.82 -22.89 -11.17
CA THR A 31 15.39 -22.15 -12.36
C THR A 31 14.26 -21.18 -12.04
N PHE A 32 14.20 -20.09 -12.78
CA PHE A 32 13.16 -19.09 -12.75
C PHE A 32 12.69 -18.81 -14.19
N HIS A 33 11.42 -19.10 -14.50
CA HIS A 33 10.89 -19.11 -15.87
C HIS A 33 11.77 -19.93 -16.85
N GLY A 34 12.27 -21.09 -16.41
CA GLY A 34 13.11 -21.98 -17.20
C GLY A 34 14.57 -21.54 -17.38
N ARG A 35 14.96 -20.39 -16.85
CA ARG A 35 16.36 -19.92 -16.83
C ARG A 35 17.02 -20.32 -15.53
N THR A 36 18.25 -20.82 -15.57
CA THR A 36 18.96 -21.17 -14.34
C THR A 36 19.39 -19.92 -13.57
N ALA A 37 19.46 -20.03 -12.23
CA ALA A 37 19.96 -18.95 -11.39
C ALA A 37 21.36 -18.48 -11.81
N GLU A 38 22.24 -19.42 -12.20
CA GLU A 38 23.59 -19.12 -12.70
C GLU A 38 23.52 -18.27 -13.98
N SER A 39 22.71 -18.66 -14.97
CA SER A 39 22.58 -17.90 -16.21
C SER A 39 22.05 -16.49 -16.01
N LEU A 40 21.20 -16.29 -14.98
CA LEU A 40 20.70 -14.96 -14.62
C LEU A 40 21.79 -14.13 -13.94
N LEU A 41 22.60 -14.74 -13.07
CA LEU A 41 23.73 -14.06 -12.44
C LEU A 41 24.84 -13.69 -13.43
N ASP A 42 25.09 -14.55 -14.42
CA ASP A 42 26.06 -14.29 -15.48
C ASP A 42 25.65 -13.09 -16.35
N GLU A 43 24.34 -12.96 -16.61
CA GLU A 43 23.82 -11.86 -17.43
C GLU A 43 23.67 -10.54 -16.64
N PHE A 44 23.17 -10.61 -15.42
CA PHE A 44 22.77 -9.41 -14.67
C PHE A 44 23.67 -9.07 -13.48
N GLY A 45 24.58 -9.97 -13.11
CA GLY A 45 25.48 -9.79 -11.98
C GLY A 45 24.86 -10.19 -10.63
N SER A 46 25.65 -10.02 -9.57
CA SER A 46 25.28 -10.32 -8.17
C SER A 46 25.59 -9.09 -7.30
N PRO A 47 24.76 -8.79 -6.28
CA PRO A 47 23.51 -9.43 -5.91
C PRO A 47 22.36 -9.12 -6.91
N LEU A 48 21.43 -10.07 -7.07
CA LEU A 48 20.30 -9.94 -8.00
C LEU A 48 18.98 -10.18 -7.28
N TYR A 49 18.03 -9.24 -7.43
CA TYR A 49 16.63 -9.40 -7.07
C TYR A 49 15.81 -9.69 -8.32
N LEU A 50 15.02 -10.77 -8.29
CA LEU A 50 14.10 -11.14 -9.36
C LEU A 50 12.66 -10.88 -8.92
N ILE A 51 11.86 -10.29 -9.80
CA ILE A 51 10.44 -10.07 -9.58
C ILE A 51 9.67 -10.77 -10.68
N ASP A 52 8.79 -11.70 -10.29
CA ASP A 52 7.85 -12.34 -11.21
C ASP A 52 6.69 -11.40 -11.51
N THR A 53 6.72 -10.77 -12.67
CA THR A 53 5.71 -9.80 -13.09
C THR A 53 4.37 -10.44 -13.37
N ASP A 54 4.35 -11.70 -13.82
CA ASP A 54 3.13 -12.46 -14.07
C ASP A 54 2.43 -12.80 -12.75
N GLU A 55 3.20 -13.22 -11.74
CA GLU A 55 2.66 -13.49 -10.41
C GLU A 55 2.17 -12.20 -9.74
N VAL A 56 2.92 -11.10 -9.80
CA VAL A 56 2.46 -9.80 -9.27
C VAL A 56 1.13 -9.41 -9.88
N SER A 57 1.01 -9.50 -11.21
CA SER A 57 -0.22 -9.17 -11.93
C SER A 57 -1.38 -10.11 -11.58
N ALA A 58 -1.10 -11.41 -11.47
CA ALA A 58 -2.11 -12.41 -11.11
C ALA A 58 -2.63 -12.21 -9.69
N ARG A 59 -1.73 -11.97 -8.74
CA ARG A 59 -2.06 -11.66 -7.33
C ARG A 59 -2.87 -10.38 -7.21
N ALA A 60 -2.46 -9.31 -7.89
CA ALA A 60 -3.19 -8.04 -7.90
C ALA A 60 -4.63 -8.23 -8.40
N ARG A 61 -4.81 -8.91 -9.53
CA ARG A 61 -6.14 -9.24 -10.06
C ARG A 61 -6.96 -10.14 -9.12
N TYR A 62 -6.31 -11.09 -8.44
CA TYR A 62 -6.96 -11.94 -7.47
C TYR A 62 -7.54 -11.13 -6.32
N PHE A 63 -6.76 -10.24 -5.68
CA PHE A 63 -7.25 -9.43 -4.58
C PHE A 63 -8.38 -8.49 -4.99
N VAL A 64 -8.30 -7.87 -6.16
CA VAL A 64 -9.36 -6.99 -6.68
C VAL A 64 -10.66 -7.77 -6.86
N ARG A 65 -10.60 -8.96 -7.47
CA ARG A 65 -11.79 -9.81 -7.66
C ARG A 65 -12.34 -10.31 -6.34
N ALA A 66 -11.49 -10.86 -5.46
CA ALA A 66 -11.91 -11.37 -4.16
C ALA A 66 -12.62 -10.31 -3.31
N ALA A 67 -12.15 -9.07 -3.35
CA ALA A 67 -12.81 -7.96 -2.67
C ALA A 67 -14.17 -7.62 -3.30
N ALA A 68 -14.26 -7.59 -4.61
CA ALA A 68 -15.52 -7.33 -5.32
C ALA A 68 -16.57 -8.43 -5.05
N ASP A 69 -16.13 -9.69 -5.05
CA ASP A 69 -16.99 -10.84 -4.80
C ASP A 69 -17.49 -10.92 -3.35
N ALA A 70 -16.64 -10.50 -2.39
CA ALA A 70 -16.99 -10.49 -0.97
C ALA A 70 -17.91 -9.34 -0.56
N PHE A 71 -17.84 -8.20 -1.25
CA PHE A 71 -18.57 -6.97 -0.90
C PHE A 71 -19.51 -6.52 -2.04
N THR A 72 -20.46 -7.36 -2.38
CA THR A 72 -21.39 -7.16 -3.52
C THR A 72 -22.25 -5.90 -3.44
N ASN A 73 -22.51 -5.40 -2.22
CA ASN A 73 -23.33 -4.21 -1.97
C ASN A 73 -22.52 -2.92 -1.79
N SER A 74 -21.23 -2.95 -2.09
CA SER A 74 -20.31 -1.82 -1.87
C SER A 74 -19.31 -1.69 -3.00
N THR A 75 -18.89 -0.47 -3.28
CA THR A 75 -17.71 -0.23 -4.14
C THR A 75 -16.44 -0.49 -3.32
N THR A 76 -15.67 -1.48 -3.72
CA THR A 76 -14.41 -1.82 -3.06
C THR A 76 -13.21 -1.23 -3.80
N HIS A 77 -12.21 -0.84 -3.04
CA HIS A 77 -10.92 -0.41 -3.57
C HIS A 77 -9.82 -1.19 -2.85
N VAL A 78 -9.03 -1.94 -3.60
CA VAL A 78 -7.83 -2.62 -3.09
C VAL A 78 -6.63 -1.74 -3.38
N SER A 79 -5.76 -1.55 -2.42
CA SER A 79 -4.57 -0.72 -2.54
C SER A 79 -3.30 -1.56 -2.39
N PHE A 80 -2.31 -1.31 -3.23
CA PHE A 80 -0.98 -1.88 -3.12
C PHE A 80 -0.12 -1.01 -2.21
N ALA A 81 0.46 -1.60 -1.17
CA ALA A 81 1.35 -0.90 -0.26
C ALA A 81 2.72 -0.66 -0.91
N GLY A 82 2.97 0.54 -1.40
CA GLY A 82 4.21 0.90 -2.11
C GLY A 82 5.50 0.66 -1.33
N LYS A 83 5.43 0.71 0.02
CA LYS A 83 6.56 0.40 0.91
C LYS A 83 7.12 -1.02 0.74
N ALA A 84 6.37 -1.95 0.15
CA ALA A 84 6.84 -3.32 -0.08
C ALA A 84 7.94 -3.36 -1.15
N PHE A 85 7.70 -2.74 -2.26
CA PHE A 85 8.65 -2.43 -3.34
C PHE A 85 7.95 -1.57 -4.40
N LEU A 86 8.57 -0.47 -4.81
CA LEU A 86 7.97 0.41 -5.79
C LEU A 86 8.97 0.75 -6.91
N SER A 87 8.58 0.40 -8.14
CA SER A 87 9.19 0.86 -9.37
C SER A 87 8.09 1.32 -10.34
N LYS A 88 8.46 2.04 -11.39
CA LYS A 88 7.47 2.45 -12.41
C LYS A 88 6.73 1.26 -13.00
N GLU A 89 7.42 0.13 -13.18
CA GLU A 89 6.83 -1.08 -13.74
C GLU A 89 5.85 -1.73 -12.77
N VAL A 90 6.24 -1.95 -11.51
CA VAL A 90 5.33 -2.51 -10.48
C VAL A 90 4.10 -1.63 -10.31
N VAL A 91 4.27 -0.30 -10.29
CA VAL A 91 3.13 0.63 -10.24
C VAL A 91 2.15 0.41 -11.39
N ARG A 92 2.65 0.26 -12.63
CA ARG A 92 1.80 -0.02 -13.80
C ARG A 92 1.09 -1.36 -13.66
N LEU A 93 1.81 -2.43 -13.35
CA LEU A 93 1.25 -3.78 -13.19
C LEU A 93 0.07 -3.81 -12.20
N VAL A 94 0.24 -3.21 -11.01
CA VAL A 94 -0.81 -3.23 -9.99
C VAL A 94 -1.98 -2.30 -10.34
N THR A 95 -1.72 -1.16 -10.96
CA THR A 95 -2.79 -0.24 -11.38
C THR A 95 -3.55 -0.77 -12.58
N ASP A 96 -2.90 -1.45 -13.54
CA ASP A 96 -3.57 -2.13 -14.65
C ASP A 96 -4.48 -3.27 -14.18
N ALA A 97 -4.09 -3.91 -13.07
CA ALA A 97 -4.95 -4.89 -12.40
C ALA A 97 -6.14 -4.27 -11.64
N GLY A 98 -6.23 -2.96 -11.51
CA GLY A 98 -7.34 -2.25 -10.85
C GLY A 98 -7.05 -1.73 -9.45
N MET A 99 -5.84 -1.93 -8.91
CA MET A 99 -5.48 -1.46 -7.56
C MET A 99 -5.24 0.05 -7.51
N LEU A 100 -5.40 0.63 -6.35
CA LEU A 100 -4.78 1.90 -5.95
C LEU A 100 -3.33 1.63 -5.51
N VAL A 101 -2.54 2.70 -5.33
CA VAL A 101 -1.18 2.60 -4.78
C VAL A 101 -1.06 3.51 -3.55
N ASP A 102 -0.67 2.92 -2.43
CA ASP A 102 -0.33 3.65 -1.23
C ASP A 102 1.12 4.12 -1.29
N THR A 103 1.32 5.39 -1.06
CA THR A 103 2.63 6.05 -1.00
C THR A 103 2.85 6.65 0.38
N CYS A 104 4.08 6.59 0.90
CA CYS A 104 4.43 7.10 2.23
C CYS A 104 5.54 8.15 2.21
N SER A 105 6.06 8.49 1.03
CA SER A 105 7.15 9.45 0.87
C SER A 105 7.07 10.18 -0.46
N MET A 106 7.72 11.34 -0.52
CA MET A 106 7.86 12.12 -1.76
C MET A 106 8.47 11.29 -2.89
N GLY A 107 9.45 10.42 -2.59
CA GLY A 107 10.07 9.54 -3.59
C GLY A 107 9.07 8.57 -4.22
N GLU A 108 8.28 7.88 -3.39
CA GLU A 108 7.23 6.97 -3.86
C GLU A 108 6.15 7.70 -4.67
N MET A 109 5.71 8.88 -4.22
CA MET A 109 4.76 9.71 -4.96
C MET A 109 5.27 10.06 -6.36
N ARG A 110 6.54 10.48 -6.46
CA ARG A 110 7.18 10.83 -7.72
C ARG A 110 7.36 9.63 -8.64
N ILE A 111 7.74 8.45 -8.11
CA ILE A 111 7.83 7.20 -8.88
C ILE A 111 6.47 6.86 -9.49
N ALA A 112 5.41 6.89 -8.68
CA ALA A 112 4.06 6.57 -9.12
C ALA A 112 3.55 7.54 -10.20
N LEU A 113 3.75 8.85 -10.01
CA LEU A 113 3.40 9.87 -11.00
C LEU A 113 4.23 9.73 -12.29
N ALA A 114 5.53 9.45 -12.17
CA ALA A 114 6.41 9.21 -13.32
C ALA A 114 6.10 7.91 -14.08
N ALA A 115 5.37 6.98 -13.45
CA ALA A 115 4.80 5.80 -14.13
C ALA A 115 3.58 6.15 -15.01
N GLY A 116 3.07 7.39 -14.94
CA GLY A 116 1.89 7.86 -15.67
C GLY A 116 0.57 7.60 -14.93
N VAL A 117 0.63 7.18 -13.67
CA VAL A 117 -0.58 6.89 -12.89
C VAL A 117 -1.24 8.20 -12.43
N PRO A 118 -2.52 8.40 -12.71
CA PRO A 118 -3.21 9.61 -12.29
C PRO A 118 -3.39 9.67 -10.77
N GLY A 119 -3.32 10.87 -10.19
CA GLY A 119 -3.43 11.07 -8.74
C GLY A 119 -4.64 10.39 -8.09
N ARG A 120 -5.78 10.35 -8.79
CA ARG A 120 -6.99 9.63 -8.29
C ARG A 120 -6.79 8.12 -8.03
N ARG A 121 -5.65 7.55 -8.41
CA ARG A 121 -5.27 6.16 -8.13
C ARG A 121 -4.22 6.06 -7.02
N LEU A 122 -3.80 7.19 -6.44
CA LEU A 122 -2.77 7.26 -5.41
C LEU A 122 -3.38 7.66 -4.07
N VAL A 123 -2.82 7.11 -3.00
CA VAL A 123 -3.17 7.44 -1.61
C VAL A 123 -1.90 7.87 -0.89
N LEU A 124 -1.96 8.98 -0.15
CA LEU A 124 -0.83 9.43 0.67
C LEU A 124 -1.02 8.96 2.11
N HIS A 125 -0.16 8.07 2.56
CA HIS A 125 0.01 7.62 3.94
C HIS A 125 1.18 8.32 4.64
N GLY A 126 1.49 7.91 5.86
CA GLY A 126 2.62 8.39 6.66
C GLY A 126 2.17 9.15 7.90
N ASN A 127 2.98 9.07 8.96
CA ASN A 127 2.75 9.75 10.24
C ASN A 127 3.57 11.04 10.40
N ASN A 128 4.35 11.42 9.40
CA ASN A 128 5.16 12.63 9.39
C ASN A 128 5.21 13.22 7.97
N LYS A 129 4.03 13.49 7.41
CA LYS A 129 3.92 14.09 6.09
C LYS A 129 4.42 15.54 6.12
N SER A 130 5.30 15.89 5.20
CA SER A 130 5.70 17.28 4.96
C SER A 130 4.59 18.07 4.27
N ASP A 131 4.62 19.39 4.39
CA ASP A 131 3.70 20.27 3.66
C ASP A 131 3.84 20.11 2.14
N ALA A 132 5.07 19.86 1.65
CA ALA A 132 5.32 19.63 0.23
C ALA A 132 4.68 18.32 -0.28
N GLU A 133 4.64 17.26 0.52
CA GLU A 133 3.95 16.01 0.17
C GLU A 133 2.44 16.20 0.16
N ILE A 134 1.89 16.89 1.16
CA ILE A 134 0.46 17.23 1.22
C ILE A 134 0.08 18.10 0.01
N GLU A 135 0.89 19.11 -0.31
CA GLU A 135 0.68 19.99 -1.44
C GLU A 135 0.67 19.23 -2.77
N LEU A 136 1.69 18.40 -3.01
CA LEU A 136 1.77 17.57 -4.22
C LEU A 136 0.54 16.64 -4.34
N ALA A 137 0.13 16.00 -3.23
CA ALA A 137 -1.05 15.14 -3.24
C ALA A 137 -2.33 15.88 -3.60
N ILE A 138 -2.52 17.11 -3.09
CA ILE A 138 -3.69 17.96 -3.41
C ILE A 138 -3.61 18.44 -4.85
N GLU A 139 -2.45 18.92 -5.31
CA GLU A 139 -2.25 19.38 -6.68
C GLU A 139 -2.55 18.31 -7.71
N GLN A 140 -2.05 17.09 -7.48
CA GLN A 140 -2.22 15.94 -8.35
C GLN A 140 -3.58 15.23 -8.17
N GLY A 141 -4.40 15.66 -7.22
CA GLY A 141 -5.73 15.11 -6.97
C GLY A 141 -5.70 13.67 -6.50
N PHE A 142 -4.87 13.37 -5.50
CA PHE A 142 -4.81 12.03 -4.89
C PHE A 142 -6.18 11.56 -4.41
N ALA A 143 -6.42 10.27 -4.50
CA ALA A 143 -7.67 9.64 -4.08
C ALA A 143 -7.99 9.97 -2.62
N LYS A 144 -6.97 9.90 -1.76
CA LYS A 144 -7.08 10.20 -0.31
C LYS A 144 -5.73 10.63 0.25
N ILE A 145 -5.77 11.44 1.31
CA ILE A 145 -4.68 11.71 2.23
C ILE A 145 -5.08 11.09 3.56
N VAL A 146 -4.30 10.15 4.08
CA VAL A 146 -4.58 9.49 5.36
C VAL A 146 -4.12 10.39 6.49
N VAL A 147 -5.05 10.84 7.31
CA VAL A 147 -4.79 11.63 8.52
C VAL A 147 -4.34 10.68 9.62
N ASP A 148 -3.13 10.85 10.11
CA ASP A 148 -2.50 9.98 11.08
C ASP A 148 -2.40 10.60 12.48
N GLU A 149 -2.51 11.94 12.59
CA GLU A 149 -2.42 12.66 13.86
C GLU A 149 -3.37 13.88 13.90
N PRO A 150 -3.73 14.38 15.10
CA PRO A 150 -4.77 15.42 15.26
C PRO A 150 -4.46 16.77 14.63
N GLY A 151 -3.20 17.13 14.42
CA GLY A 151 -2.78 18.41 13.84
C GLY A 151 -2.86 18.45 12.31
N GLU A 152 -2.81 17.29 11.64
CA GLU A 152 -2.79 17.20 10.18
C GLU A 152 -4.02 17.82 9.49
N PRO A 153 -5.26 17.66 9.99
CA PRO A 153 -6.42 18.26 9.34
C PRO A 153 -6.32 19.77 9.12
N ALA A 154 -5.79 20.48 10.10
CA ALA A 154 -5.62 21.94 10.01
C ALA A 154 -4.58 22.31 8.94
N ARG A 155 -3.46 21.57 8.86
CA ARG A 155 -2.40 21.75 7.85
C ARG A 155 -2.95 21.46 6.45
N ILE A 156 -3.62 20.33 6.26
CA ILE A 156 -4.23 19.93 4.98
C ILE A 156 -5.25 20.98 4.54
N ALA A 157 -6.10 21.45 5.45
CA ALA A 157 -7.10 22.48 5.13
C ALA A 157 -6.46 23.81 4.74
N ALA A 158 -5.38 24.23 5.40
CA ALA A 158 -4.65 25.46 5.06
C ALA A 158 -4.03 25.37 3.66
N ILE A 159 -3.37 24.26 3.34
CA ILE A 159 -2.77 24.03 2.01
C ILE A 159 -3.86 23.95 0.93
N ALA A 160 -4.95 23.23 1.16
CA ALA A 160 -6.06 23.10 0.23
C ALA A 160 -6.69 24.49 -0.10
N ARG A 161 -6.90 25.34 0.94
CA ARG A 161 -7.38 26.70 0.73
C ARG A 161 -6.41 27.55 -0.10
N ARG A 162 -5.12 27.49 0.21
CA ARG A 162 -4.08 28.22 -0.55
C ARG A 162 -4.07 27.83 -2.02
N LEU A 163 -4.28 26.54 -2.31
CA LEU A 163 -4.32 26.03 -3.69
C LEU A 163 -5.68 26.21 -4.38
N GLY A 164 -6.71 26.67 -3.68
CA GLY A 164 -8.08 26.75 -4.21
C GLY A 164 -8.66 25.37 -4.58
N LYS A 165 -8.19 24.30 -3.93
CA LYS A 165 -8.56 22.89 -4.21
C LYS A 165 -9.18 22.22 -2.99
N ARG A 166 -9.80 21.07 -3.23
CA ARG A 166 -10.37 20.22 -2.18
C ARG A 166 -9.46 19.00 -1.96
N ALA A 167 -9.15 18.71 -0.70
CA ALA A 167 -8.51 17.46 -0.30
C ALA A 167 -9.56 16.43 0.13
N ARG A 168 -9.36 15.18 -0.23
CA ARG A 168 -10.11 14.04 0.31
C ARG A 168 -9.26 13.40 1.38
N VAL A 169 -9.79 13.26 2.59
CA VAL A 169 -9.06 12.71 3.72
C VAL A 169 -9.71 11.41 4.22
N MET A 170 -8.91 10.57 4.85
CA MET A 170 -9.33 9.37 5.55
C MET A 170 -8.62 9.35 6.90
N LEU A 171 -9.39 9.22 7.99
CA LEU A 171 -8.82 9.16 9.33
C LEU A 171 -8.27 7.75 9.59
N ARG A 172 -7.03 7.65 10.05
CA ARG A 172 -6.47 6.42 10.59
C ARG A 172 -6.78 6.32 12.07
N VAL A 173 -7.46 5.25 12.45
CA VAL A 173 -7.86 4.99 13.83
C VAL A 173 -7.10 3.79 14.36
N THR A 174 -6.54 3.90 15.57
CA THR A 174 -5.92 2.79 16.30
C THR A 174 -6.99 2.06 17.09
N ALA A 175 -7.28 0.81 16.68
CA ALA A 175 -8.40 0.03 17.24
C ALA A 175 -8.03 -0.79 18.47
N GLY A 176 -6.77 -0.76 18.94
CA GLY A 176 -6.31 -1.52 20.12
C GLY A 176 -6.29 -3.05 19.92
N ILE A 177 -6.34 -3.53 18.67
CA ILE A 177 -6.37 -4.97 18.38
C ILE A 177 -4.95 -5.48 18.20
N HIS A 178 -4.57 -6.54 18.95
CA HIS A 178 -3.33 -7.28 18.71
C HIS A 178 -3.42 -8.05 17.40
N ALA A 179 -2.86 -7.50 16.33
CA ALA A 179 -2.59 -8.26 15.12
C ALA A 179 -1.30 -9.06 15.37
N GLY A 180 -1.38 -10.40 15.42
CA GLY A 180 -0.28 -11.33 15.77
C GLY A 180 0.98 -11.22 14.89
N GLY A 181 1.70 -10.13 15.01
CA GLY A 181 2.98 -9.83 14.40
C GLY A 181 4.04 -9.62 15.48
N HIS A 182 5.29 -9.44 15.08
CA HIS A 182 6.38 -9.10 15.97
C HIS A 182 6.09 -7.78 16.69
N GLU A 183 6.31 -7.69 18.01
CA GLU A 183 6.01 -6.49 18.83
C GLU A 183 6.54 -5.19 18.23
N TYR A 184 7.76 -5.22 17.66
CA TYR A 184 8.40 -4.05 17.04
C TYR A 184 7.75 -3.54 15.74
N ILE A 185 6.90 -4.35 15.09
CA ILE A 185 6.20 -3.97 13.85
C ILE A 185 4.68 -3.87 14.02
N SER A 186 4.16 -4.10 15.24
CA SER A 186 2.75 -3.92 15.56
C SER A 186 2.37 -2.44 15.45
N THR A 187 1.33 -2.13 14.69
CA THR A 187 0.86 -0.75 14.43
C THR A 187 -0.54 -0.49 14.99
N ALA A 188 -1.09 -1.42 15.75
CA ALA A 188 -2.47 -1.37 16.23
C ALA A 188 -2.61 -1.22 17.76
N HIS A 189 -1.50 -1.10 18.49
CA HIS A 189 -1.48 -0.89 19.94
C HIS A 189 -1.80 0.56 20.28
N GLU A 190 -2.46 0.83 21.42
CA GLU A 190 -2.82 2.19 21.86
C GLU A 190 -1.60 3.12 22.03
N ASP A 191 -0.45 2.56 22.42
CA ASP A 191 0.81 3.28 22.61
C ASP A 191 1.67 3.41 21.34
N GLN A 192 1.14 3.02 20.18
CA GLN A 192 1.87 3.10 18.92
C GLN A 192 1.83 4.50 18.31
N LYS A 193 2.89 4.85 17.57
CA LYS A 193 3.08 6.14 16.90
C LYS A 193 2.11 6.44 15.74
N PHE A 194 1.20 5.54 15.42
CA PHE A 194 0.34 5.63 14.24
C PHE A 194 -1.13 5.72 14.60
N GLY A 195 -1.82 6.68 13.96
CA GLY A 195 -3.26 6.82 14.04
C GLY A 195 -3.75 7.53 15.29
N VAL A 196 -5.03 7.84 15.30
CA VAL A 196 -5.74 8.45 16.43
C VAL A 196 -6.40 7.35 17.26
N PRO A 197 -6.23 7.32 18.60
CA PRO A 197 -6.90 6.35 19.45
C PRO A 197 -8.42 6.37 19.28
N LEU A 198 -9.04 5.20 19.25
CA LEU A 198 -10.49 5.09 19.31
C LEU A 198 -10.90 5.35 20.75
N LEU A 199 -11.29 6.59 21.08
CA LEU A 199 -11.82 6.91 22.40
C LEU A 199 -13.12 6.15 22.64
N PRO A 200 -13.37 5.61 23.85
CA PRO A 200 -14.65 5.03 24.20
C PRO A 200 -15.78 6.01 23.88
N ALA A 201 -16.86 5.53 23.29
CA ALA A 201 -18.03 6.34 22.97
C ALA A 201 -18.53 7.03 24.27
N GLY A 202 -18.27 8.34 24.40
CA GLY A 202 -18.65 9.13 25.59
C GLY A 202 -17.60 10.10 26.11
N ALA A 203 -16.32 9.93 25.78
CA ALA A 203 -15.29 10.88 26.20
C ALA A 203 -14.96 11.84 25.03
N ASP A 204 -15.50 13.04 25.03
CA ASP A 204 -15.16 14.18 24.15
C ASP A 204 -15.86 14.37 22.78
N ALA A 205 -17.04 13.80 22.53
CA ALA A 205 -17.90 14.33 21.47
C ALA A 205 -18.32 15.81 21.70
N GLY A 206 -18.10 16.31 22.91
CA GLY A 206 -18.41 17.70 23.30
C GLY A 206 -17.34 18.75 22.97
N ARG A 207 -16.09 18.34 22.66
CA ARG A 207 -15.00 19.31 22.48
C ARG A 207 -14.79 19.70 21.02
N ALA A 208 -15.05 18.81 20.08
CA ALA A 208 -14.90 19.12 18.65
C ALA A 208 -16.01 20.05 18.10
N GLN A 209 -17.16 20.15 18.75
CA GLN A 209 -18.26 21.02 18.34
C GLN A 209 -18.17 22.47 18.89
N ARG A 210 -17.28 22.74 19.86
CA ARG A 210 -17.19 24.07 20.51
C ARG A 210 -16.24 25.05 19.81
N THR A 211 -15.41 24.64 18.89
CA THR A 211 -14.48 25.53 18.16
C THR A 211 -15.06 26.10 16.86
N GLY A 212 -16.29 25.79 16.52
CA GLY A 212 -16.99 26.26 15.30
C GLY A 212 -18.05 27.36 15.53
N ARG A 213 -18.19 27.88 16.75
CA ARG A 213 -19.11 29.00 17.01
C ARG A 213 -18.42 30.08 17.81
N THR A 214 -17.83 31.07 17.17
CA THR A 214 -17.75 32.45 17.66
C THR A 214 -17.70 33.42 16.48
N HIS A 215 -18.73 34.18 16.47
CA HIS A 215 -18.94 35.59 16.12
C HIS A 215 -19.00 35.90 14.63
N GLY A 216 -20.09 36.43 14.25
CA GLY A 216 -20.90 37.59 14.42
C GLY A 216 -21.57 37.96 13.13
#